data_edb6bf50ddbf84022b75fd892741aaa9
#
_entry.id   edb6bf50ddbf84022b75fd892741aaa9
#
_cell.length_a   1.000
_cell.length_b   1.000
_cell.length_c   1.000
_cell.angle_alpha   90.00
_cell.angle_beta   90.00
_cell.angle_gamma   90.00
#
_symmetry.space_group_name_H-M   'P 1'
#
loop_
_entity.id
_entity.type
_entity.pdbx_description
1 polymer ?
#
loop_
_entity_poly.entity_id
_entity_poly.type
_entity_poly.pdbx_seq_one_letter_code
_entity_poly.pdbx_strand_id
1 'polypeptide(L)'
;MGSLTGSDRKLMSRAEPADEEASSFAVQLASASVLPMVLKAAIELDLLELMAKAGPGAAVSPSQLAAQLPTANPDEAAAKLDRILRLLCTYSVLNCSLRNLPDGGGVERLYSLAPVCKYLTRNADGVSMAPLLLMNQDKVLMESWYHLKETVLEGGVPFDKAYGMSEFEYHGTDPRFNKVFNLGMSDHSTITMKKILDHYRGFDGLKSLVDVGGGTGATLKMILSKYPHIKGVNFDLPHVIRDAPHFPGMEHVGGDMFERVPRGDAIFMKWICHNWSDAHCLKLLRNCRDALPDDGGKVIVAEYNLPEVPDGSPATKNVVHIDLIMLAYCAGGKERTEKEFEALAMAAGFRGFRKLCCALNTWIMEFSK
;
A
#
# COMPACT_ATOMS: atom_id res chain seq x y z
N MET A 1 55.18 -21.48 -51.56
CA MET A 1 54.92 -20.16 -50.92
C MET A 1 53.52 -19.77 -51.27
N GLY A 2 52.57 -20.01 -50.38
CA GLY A 2 51.18 -19.63 -50.52
C GLY A 2 50.75 -18.92 -49.25
N SER A 3 50.49 -17.65 -49.37
CA SER A 3 50.09 -16.74 -48.31
C SER A 3 48.66 -17.08 -47.90
N LEU A 4 48.43 -17.46 -46.65
CA LEU A 4 47.13 -17.50 -46.01
C LEU A 4 46.81 -16.11 -45.46
N THR A 5 45.95 -15.38 -46.17
CA THR A 5 45.29 -14.18 -45.67
C THR A 5 43.79 -14.38 -45.68
N GLY A 6 43.14 -14.18 -44.59
CA GLY A 6 41.68 -14.17 -44.55
C GLY A 6 41.14 -14.57 -43.17
N SER A 7 41.31 -13.70 -42.22
CA SER A 7 40.60 -13.77 -40.96
C SER A 7 39.11 -13.55 -41.25
N ASP A 8 38.35 -14.61 -41.35
CA ASP A 8 36.88 -14.55 -41.22
C ASP A 8 36.48 -14.20 -39.80
N ARG A 9 36.55 -12.91 -39.45
CA ARG A 9 35.76 -12.37 -38.36
C ARG A 9 34.30 -12.40 -38.83
N LYS A 10 33.57 -13.47 -38.52
CA LYS A 10 32.12 -13.43 -38.47
C LYS A 10 31.75 -12.26 -37.60
N LEU A 11 31.30 -11.16 -38.20
CA LEU A 11 30.55 -10.13 -37.49
C LEU A 11 29.35 -10.86 -36.87
N MET A 12 29.35 -11.04 -35.56
CA MET A 12 28.12 -11.37 -34.85
C MET A 12 27.15 -10.25 -35.18
N SER A 13 26.07 -10.59 -35.92
CA SER A 13 24.97 -9.66 -36.14
C SER A 13 24.47 -9.24 -34.75
N ARG A 14 24.59 -7.96 -34.43
CA ARG A 14 23.93 -7.44 -33.25
C ARG A 14 22.44 -7.67 -33.42
N ALA A 15 21.78 -8.26 -32.42
CA ALA A 15 20.34 -8.33 -32.36
C ALA A 15 19.74 -6.91 -32.56
N GLU A 16 18.56 -6.83 -33.16
CA GLU A 16 17.90 -5.54 -33.29
C GLU A 16 17.70 -4.91 -31.90
N PRO A 17 17.90 -3.58 -31.71
CA PRO A 17 17.80 -2.93 -30.42
C PRO A 17 16.47 -3.22 -29.69
N ALA A 18 15.37 -3.32 -30.40
CA ALA A 18 14.06 -3.66 -29.86
C ALA A 18 13.99 -5.10 -29.33
N ASP A 19 14.69 -6.05 -29.93
CA ASP A 19 14.76 -7.45 -29.49
C ASP A 19 15.63 -7.57 -28.22
N GLU A 20 16.75 -6.86 -28.15
CA GLU A 20 17.59 -6.79 -26.94
C GLU A 20 16.85 -6.17 -25.75
N GLU A 21 16.06 -5.12 -25.99
CA GLU A 21 15.25 -4.47 -24.95
C GLU A 21 14.14 -5.40 -24.46
N ALA A 22 13.40 -6.05 -25.35
CA ALA A 22 12.37 -7.03 -25.02
C ALA A 22 12.94 -8.23 -24.24
N SER A 23 14.09 -8.76 -24.66
CA SER A 23 14.79 -9.83 -23.97
C SER A 23 15.22 -9.42 -22.56
N SER A 24 15.79 -8.24 -22.42
CA SER A 24 16.20 -7.68 -21.11
C SER A 24 15.00 -7.50 -20.18
N PHE A 25 13.88 -7.02 -20.70
CA PHE A 25 12.64 -6.88 -19.95
C PHE A 25 12.07 -8.23 -19.51
N ALA A 26 12.09 -9.24 -20.38
CA ALA A 26 11.67 -10.61 -20.03
C ALA A 26 12.51 -11.20 -18.88
N VAL A 27 13.83 -10.97 -18.87
CA VAL A 27 14.70 -11.38 -17.75
C VAL A 27 14.36 -10.63 -16.47
N GLN A 28 14.05 -9.33 -16.55
CA GLN A 28 13.60 -8.56 -15.39
C GLN A 28 12.28 -9.11 -14.82
N LEU A 29 11.31 -9.47 -15.67
CA LEU A 29 10.06 -10.08 -15.22
C LEU A 29 10.30 -11.44 -14.55
N ALA A 30 11.18 -12.28 -15.12
CA ALA A 30 11.53 -13.58 -14.54
C ALA A 30 12.21 -13.48 -13.16
N SER A 31 12.84 -12.35 -12.86
CA SER A 31 13.53 -12.07 -11.59
C SER A 31 12.83 -10.98 -10.75
N ALA A 32 11.56 -10.66 -11.03
CA ALA A 32 10.86 -9.53 -10.42
C ALA A 32 10.74 -9.60 -8.90
N SER A 33 10.78 -10.80 -8.32
CA SER A 33 10.76 -10.99 -6.85
C SER A 33 12.02 -10.47 -6.14
N VAL A 34 13.12 -10.21 -6.86
CA VAL A 34 14.38 -9.75 -6.25
C VAL A 34 14.24 -8.36 -5.63
N LEU A 35 13.60 -7.42 -6.32
CA LEU A 35 13.47 -6.04 -5.84
C LEU A 35 12.72 -5.93 -4.50
N PRO A 36 11.50 -6.46 -4.33
CA PRO A 36 10.79 -6.33 -3.06
C PRO A 36 11.52 -7.00 -1.91
N MET A 37 12.21 -8.13 -2.14
CA MET A 37 13.00 -8.80 -1.11
C MET A 37 14.27 -8.04 -0.72
N VAL A 38 14.93 -7.40 -1.68
CA VAL A 38 16.08 -6.53 -1.41
C VAL A 38 15.64 -5.26 -0.66
N LEU A 39 14.52 -4.66 -1.05
CA LEU A 39 13.98 -3.50 -0.35
C LEU A 39 13.52 -3.87 1.08
N LYS A 40 12.90 -5.05 1.26
CA LYS A 40 12.59 -5.61 2.59
C LYS A 40 13.83 -5.68 3.46
N ALA A 41 14.90 -6.30 2.97
CA ALA A 41 16.16 -6.42 3.70
C ALA A 41 16.78 -5.04 4.04
N ALA A 42 16.71 -4.07 3.10
CA ALA A 42 17.20 -2.72 3.34
C ALA A 42 16.40 -2.00 4.46
N ILE A 43 15.09 -2.22 4.54
CA ILE A 43 14.24 -1.68 5.60
C ILE A 43 14.52 -2.40 6.93
N GLU A 44 14.61 -3.73 6.95
CA GLU A 44 14.92 -4.50 8.17
C GLU A 44 16.29 -4.18 8.75
N LEU A 45 17.23 -3.75 7.92
CA LEU A 45 18.55 -3.26 8.33
C LEU A 45 18.56 -1.74 8.66
N ASP A 46 17.41 -1.07 8.64
CA ASP A 46 17.27 0.38 8.84
C ASP A 46 18.14 1.24 7.89
N LEU A 47 18.58 0.75 6.72
CA LEU A 47 19.51 1.44 5.85
C LEU A 47 19.02 2.81 5.41
N LEU A 48 17.71 2.92 5.04
CA LEU A 48 17.13 4.19 4.62
C LEU A 48 17.05 5.19 5.78
N GLU A 49 16.74 4.73 6.98
CA GLU A 49 16.72 5.57 8.19
C GLU A 49 18.14 6.03 8.59
N LEU A 50 19.15 5.15 8.48
CA LEU A 50 20.54 5.50 8.71
C LEU A 50 21.02 6.59 7.72
N MET A 51 20.63 6.45 6.44
CA MET A 51 20.93 7.46 5.41
C MET A 51 20.19 8.78 5.68
N ALA A 52 18.92 8.73 6.14
CA ALA A 52 18.17 9.92 6.49
C ALA A 52 18.79 10.68 7.67
N LYS A 53 19.29 9.97 8.67
CA LYS A 53 20.02 10.55 9.83
C LYS A 53 21.31 11.26 9.44
N ALA A 54 21.96 10.87 8.33
CA ALA A 54 23.14 11.55 7.82
C ALA A 54 22.84 12.97 7.31
N GLY A 55 21.58 13.32 7.12
CA GLY A 55 21.10 14.65 6.73
C GLY A 55 20.59 14.73 5.28
N PRO A 56 19.86 15.80 4.96
CA PRO A 56 19.31 16.00 3.62
C PRO A 56 20.38 16.01 2.54
N GLY A 57 20.26 15.15 1.53
CA GLY A 57 21.20 15.06 0.42
C GLY A 57 22.56 14.44 0.76
N ALA A 58 22.77 14.00 2.00
CA ALA A 58 24.01 13.31 2.39
C ALA A 58 24.21 12.05 1.56
N ALA A 59 25.44 11.85 1.09
CA ALA A 59 25.86 10.66 0.37
C ALA A 59 26.77 9.82 1.26
N VAL A 60 26.44 8.55 1.44
CA VAL A 60 27.14 7.62 2.34
C VAL A 60 27.70 6.44 1.57
N SER A 61 28.84 5.91 2.01
CA SER A 61 29.44 4.73 1.42
C SER A 61 28.89 3.45 2.05
N PRO A 62 28.97 2.30 1.36
CA PRO A 62 28.63 1.00 1.95
C PRO A 62 29.39 0.70 3.24
N SER A 63 30.67 1.11 3.32
CA SER A 63 31.51 0.93 4.52
C SER A 63 31.00 1.76 5.70
N GLN A 64 30.56 3.01 5.45
CA GLN A 64 29.97 3.86 6.48
C GLN A 64 28.63 3.29 7.02
N LEU A 65 27.84 2.64 6.17
CA LEU A 65 26.63 1.98 6.59
C LEU A 65 26.94 0.68 7.36
N ALA A 66 27.88 -0.13 6.85
CA ALA A 66 28.29 -1.37 7.51
C ALA A 66 28.83 -1.14 8.93
N ALA A 67 29.57 -0.04 9.14
CA ALA A 67 30.07 0.36 10.45
C ALA A 67 28.98 0.69 11.49
N GLN A 68 27.72 0.94 11.03
CA GLN A 68 26.58 1.21 11.92
C GLN A 68 25.71 -0.03 12.17
N LEU A 69 26.01 -1.15 11.51
CA LEU A 69 25.26 -2.40 11.67
C LEU A 69 25.93 -3.30 12.69
N PRO A 70 25.16 -4.11 13.40
CA PRO A 70 25.69 -5.09 14.37
C PRO A 70 26.26 -6.32 13.63
N THR A 71 27.30 -6.11 12.80
CA THR A 71 27.94 -7.17 12.02
C THR A 71 29.30 -7.54 12.62
N ALA A 72 29.63 -8.83 12.58
CA ALA A 72 30.95 -9.32 12.98
C ALA A 72 32.01 -9.16 11.86
N ASN A 73 31.57 -8.91 10.61
CA ASN A 73 32.46 -8.75 9.45
C ASN A 73 32.07 -7.52 8.64
N PRO A 74 32.53 -6.33 9.03
CA PRO A 74 32.16 -5.05 8.36
C PRO A 74 32.55 -4.99 6.87
N ASP A 75 33.68 -5.56 6.48
CA ASP A 75 34.16 -5.50 5.09
C ASP A 75 33.27 -6.36 4.18
N GLU A 76 32.91 -7.56 4.60
CA GLU A 76 31.98 -8.43 3.88
C GLU A 76 30.59 -7.80 3.82
N ALA A 77 30.13 -7.20 4.92
CA ALA A 77 28.85 -6.48 4.96
C ALA A 77 28.86 -5.31 3.98
N ALA A 78 29.91 -4.49 3.93
CA ALA A 78 30.04 -3.39 3.00
C ALA A 78 29.96 -3.87 1.53
N ALA A 79 30.63 -4.97 1.19
CA ALA A 79 30.56 -5.53 -0.15
C ALA A 79 29.15 -6.02 -0.53
N LYS A 80 28.41 -6.63 0.40
CA LYS A 80 27.01 -7.04 0.19
C LYS A 80 26.09 -5.83 0.10
N LEU A 81 26.28 -4.83 0.95
CA LEU A 81 25.51 -3.58 0.89
C LEU A 81 25.70 -2.85 -0.45
N ASP A 82 26.91 -2.76 -0.99
CA ASP A 82 27.13 -2.15 -2.30
C ASP A 82 26.28 -2.80 -3.40
N ARG A 83 26.09 -4.12 -3.35
CA ARG A 83 25.23 -4.84 -4.31
C ARG A 83 23.75 -4.53 -4.12
N ILE A 84 23.27 -4.49 -2.88
CA ILE A 84 21.90 -4.11 -2.50
C ILE A 84 21.61 -2.67 -2.96
N LEU A 85 22.46 -1.74 -2.60
CA LEU A 85 22.29 -0.30 -2.89
C LEU A 85 22.34 -0.01 -4.39
N ARG A 86 23.18 -0.73 -5.17
CA ARG A 86 23.19 -0.63 -6.64
C ARG A 86 21.83 -1.03 -7.24
N LEU A 87 21.21 -2.12 -6.78
CA LEU A 87 19.90 -2.50 -7.27
C LEU A 87 18.86 -1.41 -6.96
N LEU A 88 18.85 -0.90 -5.74
CA LEU A 88 17.92 0.16 -5.34
C LEU A 88 18.09 1.44 -6.16
N CYS A 89 19.31 1.73 -6.64
CA CYS A 89 19.55 2.86 -7.57
C CYS A 89 18.90 2.63 -8.93
N THR A 90 18.94 1.41 -9.48
CA THR A 90 18.33 1.12 -10.78
C THR A 90 16.80 1.25 -10.78
N TYR A 91 16.18 1.23 -9.58
CA TYR A 91 14.75 1.47 -9.38
C TYR A 91 14.45 2.87 -8.80
N SER A 92 15.42 3.80 -8.87
CA SER A 92 15.25 5.17 -8.40
C SER A 92 14.84 5.30 -6.92
N VAL A 93 15.16 4.29 -6.11
CA VAL A 93 15.03 4.37 -4.65
C VAL A 93 16.18 5.16 -4.04
N LEU A 94 17.36 5.01 -4.63
CA LEU A 94 18.58 5.73 -4.26
C LEU A 94 19.20 6.41 -5.48
N ASN A 95 20.05 7.42 -5.24
CA ASN A 95 20.98 7.95 -6.23
C ASN A 95 22.38 7.42 -5.91
N CYS A 96 23.25 7.33 -6.94
CA CYS A 96 24.62 6.92 -6.81
C CYS A 96 25.57 7.97 -7.41
N SER A 97 26.66 8.26 -6.72
CA SER A 97 27.77 9.08 -7.21
C SER A 97 29.10 8.37 -6.94
N LEU A 98 30.15 8.82 -7.61
CA LEU A 98 31.50 8.27 -7.46
C LEU A 98 32.41 9.25 -6.73
N ARG A 99 33.23 8.76 -5.82
CA ARG A 99 34.29 9.48 -5.15
C ARG A 99 35.63 8.81 -5.40
N ASN A 100 36.64 9.59 -5.85
CA ASN A 100 37.98 9.09 -5.93
C ASN A 100 38.59 8.97 -4.53
N LEU A 101 39.18 7.84 -4.24
CA LEU A 101 39.89 7.63 -3.00
C LEU A 101 41.28 8.31 -3.06
N PRO A 102 41.80 8.79 -1.92
CA PRO A 102 43.15 9.34 -1.85
C PRO A 102 44.23 8.37 -2.37
N ASP A 103 45.35 8.88 -2.80
CA ASP A 103 46.55 8.13 -3.16
C ASP A 103 46.38 7.05 -4.26
N GLY A 104 45.41 7.24 -5.15
CA GLY A 104 45.16 6.29 -6.23
C GLY A 104 44.48 5.00 -5.78
N GLY A 105 43.88 4.97 -4.59
CA GLY A 105 43.19 3.81 -3.99
C GLY A 105 41.92 3.36 -4.70
N GLY A 106 41.63 3.90 -5.91
CA GLY A 106 40.44 3.52 -6.70
C GLY A 106 39.27 4.48 -6.54
N VAL A 107 38.07 3.96 -6.86
CA VAL A 107 36.81 4.72 -6.85
C VAL A 107 35.84 4.07 -5.92
N GLU A 108 35.17 4.84 -5.06
CA GLU A 108 34.13 4.40 -4.15
C GLU A 108 32.77 4.93 -4.59
N ARG A 109 31.72 4.13 -4.43
CA ARG A 109 30.35 4.58 -4.64
C ARG A 109 29.80 5.20 -3.37
N LEU A 110 29.13 6.32 -3.55
CA LEU A 110 28.35 6.98 -2.52
C LEU A 110 26.88 6.97 -2.90
N TYR A 111 26.02 6.68 -1.93
CA TYR A 111 24.58 6.55 -2.12
C TYR A 111 23.83 7.61 -1.33
N SER A 112 22.82 8.21 -1.94
CA SER A 112 21.92 9.16 -1.29
C SER A 112 20.46 8.80 -1.55
N LEU A 113 19.58 9.26 -0.68
CA LEU A 113 18.15 9.01 -0.78
C LEU A 113 17.55 9.71 -2.00
N ALA A 114 16.75 8.99 -2.79
CA ALA A 114 15.93 9.57 -3.85
C ALA A 114 14.57 10.06 -3.28
N PRO A 115 13.80 10.88 -4.02
CA PRO A 115 12.54 11.47 -3.53
C PRO A 115 11.50 10.49 -2.99
N VAL A 116 11.47 9.26 -3.48
CA VAL A 116 10.54 8.22 -2.99
C VAL A 116 10.80 7.86 -1.53
N CYS A 117 12.03 8.00 -1.05
CA CYS A 117 12.40 7.66 0.32
C CYS A 117 11.69 8.52 1.38
N LYS A 118 11.15 9.70 1.03
CA LYS A 118 10.29 10.48 1.94
C LYS A 118 9.05 9.71 2.41
N TYR A 119 8.64 8.66 1.68
CA TYR A 119 7.56 7.77 2.06
C TYR A 119 8.04 6.46 2.70
N LEU A 120 9.32 6.10 2.51
CA LEU A 120 9.91 4.88 3.06
C LEU A 120 10.66 5.11 4.36
N THR A 121 10.91 6.37 4.74
CA THR A 121 11.47 6.77 6.03
C THR A 121 10.40 7.48 6.87
N ARG A 122 10.55 7.43 8.20
CA ARG A 122 9.58 8.03 9.12
C ARG A 122 9.51 9.55 8.93
N ASN A 123 8.29 10.04 8.76
CA ASN A 123 8.00 11.46 8.67
C ASN A 123 7.89 12.11 10.07
N ALA A 124 7.45 13.38 10.13
CA ALA A 124 7.27 14.12 11.39
C ALA A 124 6.20 13.49 12.33
N ASP A 125 5.29 12.69 11.79
CA ASP A 125 4.29 11.95 12.57
C ASP A 125 4.82 10.59 13.04
N GLY A 126 6.07 10.23 12.71
CA GLY A 126 6.71 8.96 13.06
C GLY A 126 6.28 7.77 12.21
N VAL A 127 5.57 7.99 11.10
CA VAL A 127 5.00 6.95 10.22
C VAL A 127 5.67 6.93 8.84
N SER A 128 5.65 5.76 8.19
CA SER A 128 6.15 5.57 6.83
C SER A 128 5.41 4.44 6.10
N MET A 129 5.68 4.26 4.79
CA MET A 129 5.19 3.09 4.03
C MET A 129 6.06 1.83 4.22
N ALA A 130 7.15 1.91 4.97
CA ALA A 130 8.01 0.76 5.24
C ALA A 130 7.27 -0.39 5.93
N PRO A 131 6.42 -0.17 6.96
CA PRO A 131 5.63 -1.24 7.56
C PRO A 131 4.65 -1.91 6.58
N LEU A 132 4.07 -1.15 5.65
CA LEU A 132 3.20 -1.70 4.60
C LEU A 132 3.99 -2.65 3.68
N LEU A 133 5.23 -2.29 3.32
CA LEU A 133 6.10 -3.16 2.54
C LEU A 133 6.45 -4.42 3.32
N LEU A 134 6.83 -4.31 4.59
CA LEU A 134 7.14 -5.47 5.45
C LEU A 134 5.94 -6.40 5.60
N MET A 135 4.73 -5.85 5.69
CA MET A 135 3.49 -6.62 5.72
C MET A 135 3.29 -7.41 4.42
N ASN A 136 3.33 -6.74 3.26
CA ASN A 136 3.12 -7.39 1.96
C ASN A 136 4.21 -8.41 1.61
N GLN A 137 5.43 -8.25 2.15
CA GLN A 137 6.53 -9.19 1.97
C GLN A 137 6.69 -10.14 3.17
N ASP A 138 5.72 -10.19 4.10
CA ASP A 138 5.70 -11.20 5.14
C ASP A 138 5.38 -12.57 4.52
N LYS A 139 6.06 -13.61 5.02
CA LYS A 139 5.87 -14.97 4.52
C LYS A 139 4.40 -15.43 4.57
N VAL A 140 3.62 -14.91 5.55
CA VAL A 140 2.20 -15.26 5.69
C VAL A 140 1.42 -14.81 4.45
N LEU A 141 1.57 -13.56 4.00
CA LEU A 141 0.91 -13.09 2.78
C LEU A 141 1.53 -13.66 1.52
N MET A 142 2.86 -13.82 1.52
CA MET A 142 3.57 -14.36 0.35
C MET A 142 3.19 -15.80 0.01
N GLU A 143 2.82 -16.61 1.00
CA GLU A 143 2.39 -18.00 0.77
C GLU A 143 1.15 -18.10 -0.11
N SER A 144 0.21 -17.18 0.03
CA SER A 144 -1.02 -17.16 -0.77
C SER A 144 -0.77 -17.10 -2.28
N TRP A 145 0.31 -16.43 -2.73
CA TRP A 145 0.62 -16.29 -4.14
C TRP A 145 0.92 -17.60 -4.85
N TYR A 146 1.36 -18.62 -4.13
CA TYR A 146 1.61 -19.97 -4.71
C TYR A 146 0.30 -20.67 -5.10
N HIS A 147 -0.84 -20.25 -4.56
CA HIS A 147 -2.17 -20.84 -4.82
C HIS A 147 -2.97 -20.11 -5.91
N LEU A 148 -2.44 -19.04 -6.55
CA LEU A 148 -3.16 -18.31 -7.61
C LEU A 148 -3.60 -19.19 -8.77
N LYS A 149 -2.72 -20.05 -9.29
CA LYS A 149 -3.06 -20.97 -10.39
C LYS A 149 -4.21 -21.87 -10.01
N GLU A 150 -4.17 -22.43 -8.82
CA GLU A 150 -5.16 -23.36 -8.32
C GLU A 150 -6.52 -22.67 -8.17
N THR A 151 -6.55 -21.46 -7.61
CA THR A 151 -7.80 -20.71 -7.47
C THR A 151 -8.43 -20.28 -8.79
N VAL A 152 -7.64 -20.01 -9.82
CA VAL A 152 -8.17 -19.76 -11.17
C VAL A 152 -8.85 -21.00 -11.75
N LEU A 153 -8.33 -22.18 -11.49
CA LEU A 153 -8.86 -23.44 -12.05
C LEU A 153 -10.03 -24.01 -11.24
N GLU A 154 -10.03 -23.84 -9.93
CA GLU A 154 -10.94 -24.52 -9.00
C GLU A 154 -11.85 -23.58 -8.21
N GLY A 155 -11.56 -22.26 -8.28
CA GLY A 155 -12.22 -21.27 -7.45
C GLY A 155 -11.66 -21.20 -6.02
N GLY A 156 -12.26 -20.37 -5.20
CA GLY A 156 -11.84 -20.11 -3.81
C GLY A 156 -10.91 -18.91 -3.70
N VAL A 157 -10.31 -18.76 -2.53
CA VAL A 157 -9.40 -17.66 -2.19
C VAL A 157 -8.00 -18.23 -1.96
N PRO A 158 -6.94 -17.66 -2.55
CA PRO A 158 -5.57 -18.15 -2.36
C PRO A 158 -5.16 -18.25 -0.88
N PHE A 159 -5.51 -17.27 -0.06
CA PHE A 159 -5.21 -17.28 1.37
C PHE A 159 -5.89 -18.45 2.09
N ASP A 160 -7.18 -18.69 1.80
CA ASP A 160 -7.93 -19.80 2.41
C ASP A 160 -7.35 -21.16 2.01
N LYS A 161 -6.84 -21.28 0.76
CA LYS A 161 -6.15 -22.50 0.33
C LYS A 161 -4.82 -22.71 1.06
N ALA A 162 -4.07 -21.62 1.34
CA ALA A 162 -2.80 -21.70 2.06
C ALA A 162 -2.97 -22.08 3.52
N TYR A 163 -4.03 -21.58 4.19
CA TYR A 163 -4.16 -21.64 5.64
C TYR A 163 -5.41 -22.36 6.16
N GLY A 164 -6.37 -22.71 5.29
CA GLY A 164 -7.61 -23.38 5.68
C GLY A 164 -8.60 -22.50 6.42
N MET A 165 -8.36 -21.18 6.46
CA MET A 165 -9.20 -20.17 7.10
C MET A 165 -9.05 -18.83 6.40
N SER A 166 -9.99 -17.90 6.62
CA SER A 166 -9.90 -16.54 6.08
C SER A 166 -8.76 -15.72 6.71
N GLU A 167 -8.31 -14.67 6.01
CA GLU A 167 -7.32 -13.72 6.53
C GLU A 167 -7.76 -13.12 7.88
N PHE A 168 -9.04 -12.73 7.99
CA PHE A 168 -9.58 -12.14 9.22
C PHE A 168 -9.52 -13.09 10.41
N GLU A 169 -9.78 -14.38 10.21
CA GLU A 169 -9.66 -15.41 11.24
C GLU A 169 -8.18 -15.68 11.61
N TYR A 170 -7.30 -15.66 10.60
CA TYR A 170 -5.88 -15.92 10.79
C TYR A 170 -5.21 -14.91 11.73
N HIS A 171 -5.62 -13.64 11.70
CA HIS A 171 -5.11 -12.60 12.62
C HIS A 171 -5.28 -12.97 14.10
N GLY A 172 -6.30 -13.75 14.43
CA GLY A 172 -6.51 -14.28 15.79
C GLY A 172 -5.54 -15.42 16.19
N THR A 173 -4.87 -16.03 15.21
CA THR A 173 -4.01 -17.21 15.42
C THR A 173 -2.51 -16.89 15.45
N ASP A 174 -2.07 -15.79 14.77
CA ASP A 174 -0.68 -15.34 14.72
C ASP A 174 -0.53 -13.91 15.25
N PRO A 175 -0.26 -13.71 16.57
CA PRO A 175 -0.10 -12.37 17.14
C PRO A 175 1.08 -11.59 16.56
N ARG A 176 2.14 -12.26 16.07
CA ARG A 176 3.26 -11.61 15.39
C ARG A 176 2.79 -10.97 14.08
N PHE A 177 2.12 -11.76 13.25
CA PHE A 177 1.63 -11.26 11.96
C PHE A 177 0.56 -10.19 12.14
N ASN A 178 -0.37 -10.38 13.09
CA ASN A 178 -1.38 -9.37 13.42
C ASN A 178 -0.74 -8.00 13.77
N LYS A 179 0.37 -8.01 14.52
CA LYS A 179 1.11 -6.78 14.83
C LYS A 179 1.71 -6.14 13.57
N VAL A 180 2.32 -6.93 12.69
CA VAL A 180 2.89 -6.45 11.41
C VAL A 180 1.81 -5.85 10.53
N PHE A 181 0.67 -6.54 10.39
CA PHE A 181 -0.48 -6.09 9.62
C PHE A 181 -1.04 -4.77 10.16
N ASN A 182 -1.33 -4.72 11.45
CA ASN A 182 -1.90 -3.53 12.08
C ASN A 182 -0.99 -2.30 11.95
N LEU A 183 0.33 -2.48 12.05
CA LEU A 183 1.30 -1.39 11.86
C LEU A 183 1.30 -0.90 10.41
N GLY A 184 1.34 -1.81 9.44
CA GLY A 184 1.28 -1.48 8.01
C GLY A 184 0.03 -0.68 7.65
N MET A 185 -1.13 -1.14 8.10
CA MET A 185 -2.42 -0.50 7.85
C MET A 185 -2.56 0.84 8.58
N SER A 186 -2.07 0.95 9.81
CA SER A 186 -2.11 2.19 10.60
C SER A 186 -1.26 3.29 9.98
N ASP A 187 -0.01 3.00 9.63
CA ASP A 187 0.91 3.97 9.03
C ASP A 187 0.39 4.44 7.67
N HIS A 188 -0.03 3.49 6.82
CA HIS A 188 -0.62 3.79 5.51
C HIS A 188 -1.88 4.66 5.65
N SER A 189 -2.77 4.31 6.59
CA SER A 189 -3.99 5.09 6.87
C SER A 189 -3.66 6.50 7.34
N THR A 190 -2.68 6.65 8.24
CA THR A 190 -2.28 7.96 8.76
C THR A 190 -1.75 8.88 7.66
N ILE A 191 -0.88 8.38 6.79
CA ILE A 191 -0.32 9.13 5.66
C ILE A 191 -1.43 9.54 4.68
N THR A 192 -2.32 8.61 4.35
CA THR A 192 -3.41 8.83 3.38
C THR A 192 -4.44 9.81 3.93
N MET A 193 -4.89 9.61 5.18
CA MET A 193 -5.89 10.48 5.80
C MET A 193 -5.39 11.91 5.98
N LYS A 194 -4.12 12.11 6.32
CA LYS A 194 -3.54 13.45 6.39
C LYS A 194 -3.70 14.19 5.05
N LYS A 195 -3.43 13.51 3.94
CA LYS A 195 -3.61 14.09 2.60
C LYS A 195 -5.07 14.28 2.21
N ILE A 196 -5.95 13.35 2.57
CA ILE A 196 -7.39 13.53 2.38
C ILE A 196 -7.87 14.76 3.12
N LEU A 197 -7.51 14.93 4.39
CA LEU A 197 -7.90 16.05 5.21
C LEU A 197 -7.35 17.40 4.72
N ASP A 198 -6.20 17.41 4.01
CA ASP A 198 -5.67 18.63 3.40
C ASP A 198 -6.55 19.13 2.24
N HIS A 199 -7.18 18.23 1.48
CA HIS A 199 -7.87 18.55 0.22
C HIS A 199 -9.39 18.43 0.29
N TYR A 200 -9.92 17.48 1.04
CA TYR A 200 -11.35 17.20 1.13
C TYR A 200 -12.02 18.09 2.17
N ARG A 201 -13.12 18.74 1.79
CA ARG A 201 -13.91 19.66 2.63
C ARG A 201 -15.32 19.15 2.95
N GLY A 202 -15.67 17.96 2.53
CA GLY A 202 -17.01 17.42 2.72
C GLY A 202 -17.38 17.05 4.15
N PHE A 203 -16.46 17.19 5.11
CA PHE A 203 -16.74 17.12 6.55
C PHE A 203 -17.21 18.46 7.14
N ASP A 204 -17.05 19.57 6.40
CA ASP A 204 -17.46 20.89 6.87
C ASP A 204 -18.98 20.90 7.11
N GLY A 205 -19.41 21.43 8.26
CA GLY A 205 -20.82 21.58 8.63
C GLY A 205 -21.55 20.32 9.10
N LEU A 206 -20.91 19.15 9.11
CA LEU A 206 -21.48 17.93 9.71
C LEU A 206 -21.59 18.07 11.22
N LYS A 207 -22.69 17.59 11.81
CA LYS A 207 -22.89 17.50 13.26
C LYS A 207 -22.49 16.12 13.81
N SER A 208 -22.67 15.08 12.98
CA SER A 208 -22.34 13.69 13.31
C SER A 208 -21.74 12.94 12.14
N LEU A 209 -20.83 12.01 12.42
CA LEU A 209 -20.16 11.18 11.45
C LEU A 209 -20.00 9.76 12.00
N VAL A 210 -20.39 8.77 11.20
CA VAL A 210 -20.16 7.35 11.50
C VAL A 210 -19.03 6.83 10.63
N ASP A 211 -17.99 6.29 11.23
CA ASP A 211 -16.88 5.61 10.54
C ASP A 211 -17.16 4.10 10.59
N VAL A 212 -17.57 3.53 9.45
CA VAL A 212 -17.94 2.11 9.34
C VAL A 212 -16.73 1.28 8.93
N GLY A 213 -16.43 0.26 9.73
CA GLY A 213 -15.19 -0.49 9.62
C GLY A 213 -13.99 0.34 10.07
N GLY A 214 -14.20 1.22 11.07
CA GLY A 214 -13.19 2.16 11.51
C GLY A 214 -12.08 1.57 12.39
N GLY A 215 -12.10 0.25 12.64
CA GLY A 215 -11.11 -0.43 13.46
C GLY A 215 -11.09 0.14 14.88
N THR A 216 -9.91 0.48 15.38
CA THR A 216 -9.74 1.11 16.70
C THR A 216 -10.02 2.63 16.72
N GLY A 217 -10.53 3.22 15.60
CA GLY A 217 -10.93 4.62 15.53
C GLY A 217 -9.82 5.60 15.13
N ALA A 218 -8.67 5.13 14.65
CA ALA A 218 -7.55 5.99 14.31
C ALA A 218 -7.90 7.02 13.21
N THR A 219 -8.63 6.61 12.18
CA THR A 219 -9.10 7.47 11.10
C THR A 219 -10.07 8.53 11.61
N LEU A 220 -11.09 8.11 12.34
CA LEU A 220 -12.08 9.03 12.93
C LEU A 220 -11.43 10.03 13.89
N LYS A 221 -10.47 9.60 14.69
CA LYS A 221 -9.68 10.48 15.56
C LYS A 221 -9.03 11.62 14.76
N MET A 222 -8.43 11.34 13.61
CA MET A 222 -7.83 12.37 12.76
C MET A 222 -8.87 13.36 12.23
N ILE A 223 -10.05 12.87 11.83
CA ILE A 223 -11.16 13.71 11.38
C ILE A 223 -11.64 14.60 12.53
N LEU A 224 -11.91 14.05 13.70
CA LEU A 224 -12.39 14.79 14.87
C LEU A 224 -11.35 15.78 15.41
N SER A 225 -10.06 15.48 15.28
CA SER A 225 -9.00 16.44 15.65
C SER A 225 -9.04 17.71 14.79
N LYS A 226 -9.45 17.59 13.51
CA LYS A 226 -9.62 18.74 12.61
C LYS A 226 -11.00 19.38 12.73
N TYR A 227 -12.03 18.59 13.03
CA TYR A 227 -13.43 19.00 13.14
C TYR A 227 -14.00 18.65 14.52
N PRO A 228 -13.57 19.32 15.59
CA PRO A 228 -13.90 18.95 16.99
C PRO A 228 -15.38 19.12 17.37
N HIS A 229 -16.17 19.79 16.53
CA HIS A 229 -17.61 19.96 16.69
C HIS A 229 -18.43 18.74 16.24
N ILE A 230 -17.82 17.83 15.47
CA ILE A 230 -18.50 16.62 14.98
C ILE A 230 -18.56 15.58 16.11
N LYS A 231 -19.73 14.99 16.31
CA LYS A 231 -19.88 13.79 17.14
C LYS A 231 -19.55 12.57 16.29
N GLY A 232 -18.48 11.87 16.65
CA GLY A 232 -18.01 10.70 15.92
C GLY A 232 -18.54 9.39 16.49
N VAL A 233 -18.97 8.48 15.65
CA VAL A 233 -19.27 7.08 16.00
C VAL A 233 -18.30 6.20 15.24
N ASN A 234 -17.40 5.54 15.96
CA ASN A 234 -16.54 4.48 15.40
C ASN A 234 -17.30 3.14 15.48
N PHE A 235 -17.63 2.57 14.33
CA PHE A 235 -18.44 1.37 14.23
C PHE A 235 -17.65 0.23 13.60
N ASP A 236 -17.47 -0.84 14.36
CA ASP A 236 -16.79 -2.06 13.93
C ASP A 236 -17.31 -3.27 14.72
N LEU A 237 -16.78 -4.46 14.44
CA LEU A 237 -17.15 -5.69 15.15
C LEU A 237 -16.86 -5.55 16.65
N PRO A 238 -17.70 -6.14 17.54
CA PRO A 238 -17.57 -5.96 18.99
C PRO A 238 -16.19 -6.33 19.56
N HIS A 239 -15.53 -7.33 18.98
CA HIS A 239 -14.20 -7.74 19.42
C HIS A 239 -13.10 -6.75 18.98
N VAL A 240 -13.28 -6.03 17.86
CA VAL A 240 -12.34 -5.02 17.35
C VAL A 240 -12.36 -3.78 18.23
N ILE A 241 -13.55 -3.33 18.62
CA ILE A 241 -13.68 -2.09 19.39
C ILE A 241 -13.48 -2.26 20.91
N ARG A 242 -13.45 -3.50 21.40
CA ARG A 242 -13.37 -3.80 22.85
C ARG A 242 -12.20 -3.08 23.53
N ASP A 243 -11.06 -3.08 22.85
CA ASP A 243 -9.80 -2.54 23.36
C ASP A 243 -9.43 -1.20 22.68
N ALA A 244 -10.41 -0.58 21.97
CA ALA A 244 -10.19 0.68 21.28
C ALA A 244 -9.97 1.83 22.27
N PRO A 245 -8.97 2.70 22.04
CA PRO A 245 -8.65 3.77 22.96
C PRO A 245 -9.73 4.85 22.97
N HIS A 246 -10.09 5.32 24.16
CA HIS A 246 -11.03 6.45 24.31
C HIS A 246 -10.46 7.72 23.64
N PHE A 247 -11.33 8.43 22.94
CA PHE A 247 -11.03 9.75 22.38
C PHE A 247 -12.22 10.71 22.59
N PRO A 248 -11.99 11.98 23.03
CA PRO A 248 -13.05 12.94 23.21
C PRO A 248 -13.88 13.19 21.96
N GLY A 249 -15.21 13.12 22.06
CA GLY A 249 -16.12 13.30 20.92
C GLY A 249 -16.33 12.06 20.06
N MET A 250 -15.71 10.92 20.42
CA MET A 250 -15.87 9.63 19.75
C MET A 250 -16.58 8.63 20.67
N GLU A 251 -17.60 7.98 20.12
CA GLU A 251 -18.26 6.82 20.71
C GLU A 251 -17.83 5.55 19.92
N HIS A 252 -17.54 4.45 20.62
CA HIS A 252 -17.31 3.16 20.01
C HIS A 252 -18.58 2.30 20.08
N VAL A 253 -19.08 1.87 18.92
CA VAL A 253 -20.29 1.05 18.81
C VAL A 253 -19.93 -0.27 18.12
N GLY A 254 -20.21 -1.39 18.80
CA GLY A 254 -20.02 -2.72 18.25
C GLY A 254 -21.24 -3.23 17.49
N GLY A 255 -21.00 -3.83 16.32
CA GLY A 255 -22.08 -4.43 15.53
C GLY A 255 -21.61 -4.99 14.19
N ASP A 256 -22.53 -5.57 13.45
CA ASP A 256 -22.32 -6.07 12.10
C ASP A 256 -22.88 -5.05 11.09
N MET A 257 -22.01 -4.49 10.24
CA MET A 257 -22.39 -3.53 9.21
C MET A 257 -23.35 -4.11 8.15
N PHE A 258 -23.41 -5.43 8.04
CA PHE A 258 -24.36 -6.12 7.16
C PHE A 258 -25.73 -6.32 7.81
N GLU A 259 -25.88 -6.14 9.12
CA GLU A 259 -27.15 -6.13 9.80
C GLU A 259 -27.73 -4.71 9.88
N ARG A 260 -26.95 -3.77 10.40
CA ARG A 260 -27.35 -2.36 10.54
C ARG A 260 -26.12 -1.45 10.73
N VAL A 261 -26.32 -0.17 10.44
CA VAL A 261 -25.32 0.89 10.67
C VAL A 261 -25.92 1.93 11.63
N PRO A 262 -25.15 2.49 12.58
CA PRO A 262 -25.59 3.60 13.43
C PRO A 262 -25.99 4.84 12.63
N ARG A 263 -26.93 5.63 13.15
CA ARG A 263 -27.40 6.86 12.48
C ARG A 263 -26.37 7.99 12.59
N GLY A 264 -26.22 8.77 11.50
CA GLY A 264 -25.39 9.96 11.43
C GLY A 264 -25.76 10.85 10.25
N ASP A 265 -25.32 12.12 10.28
CA ASP A 265 -25.52 13.05 9.14
C ASP A 265 -24.72 12.59 7.92
N ALA A 266 -23.57 11.98 8.15
CA ALA A 266 -22.79 11.33 7.12
C ALA A 266 -22.20 10.00 7.64
N ILE A 267 -21.93 9.10 6.69
CA ILE A 267 -21.24 7.84 6.95
C ILE A 267 -19.96 7.87 6.14
N PHE A 268 -18.85 7.53 6.79
CA PHE A 268 -17.54 7.43 6.17
C PHE A 268 -17.10 5.97 6.13
N MET A 269 -16.49 5.58 5.02
CA MET A 269 -15.85 4.26 4.83
C MET A 269 -14.55 4.45 4.07
N LYS A 270 -13.47 3.88 4.57
CA LYS A 270 -12.17 3.90 3.90
C LYS A 270 -11.62 2.49 3.78
N TRP A 271 -11.44 2.04 2.53
CA TRP A 271 -10.94 0.70 2.20
C TRP A 271 -11.78 -0.40 2.83
N ILE A 272 -13.09 -0.27 2.67
CA ILE A 272 -14.09 -1.24 3.16
C ILE A 272 -14.75 -1.98 1.99
N CYS A 273 -15.21 -1.23 0.98
CA CYS A 273 -15.93 -1.84 -0.15
C CYS A 273 -15.05 -2.82 -0.93
N HIS A 274 -13.76 -2.57 -1.01
CA HIS A 274 -12.83 -3.41 -1.76
C HIS A 274 -12.65 -4.82 -1.16
N ASN A 275 -12.92 -5.00 0.13
CA ASN A 275 -12.83 -6.33 0.77
C ASN A 275 -14.01 -7.25 0.42
N TRP A 276 -15.06 -6.73 -0.21
CA TRP A 276 -16.35 -7.40 -0.30
C TRP A 276 -16.88 -7.52 -1.75
N SER A 277 -17.64 -8.57 -2.00
CA SER A 277 -18.37 -8.74 -3.26
C SER A 277 -19.41 -7.64 -3.49
N ASP A 278 -19.85 -7.46 -4.75
CA ASP A 278 -20.87 -6.47 -5.09
C ASP A 278 -22.19 -6.68 -4.32
N ALA A 279 -22.57 -7.94 -4.07
CA ALA A 279 -23.74 -8.27 -3.29
C ALA A 279 -23.62 -7.80 -1.83
N HIS A 280 -22.47 -8.00 -1.20
CA HIS A 280 -22.19 -7.50 0.14
C HIS A 280 -22.13 -5.98 0.18
N CYS A 281 -21.43 -5.35 -0.78
CA CYS A 281 -21.37 -3.89 -0.89
C CYS A 281 -22.76 -3.28 -1.06
N LEU A 282 -23.63 -3.88 -1.87
CA LEU A 282 -25.00 -3.42 -2.04
C LEU A 282 -25.81 -3.50 -0.74
N LYS A 283 -25.66 -4.58 0.04
CA LYS A 283 -26.30 -4.73 1.34
C LYS A 283 -25.81 -3.67 2.33
N LEU A 284 -24.49 -3.50 2.43
CA LEU A 284 -23.87 -2.48 3.27
C LEU A 284 -24.32 -1.06 2.91
N LEU A 285 -24.29 -0.71 1.63
CA LEU A 285 -24.69 0.62 1.16
C LEU A 285 -26.18 0.92 1.42
N ARG A 286 -27.07 -0.07 1.36
CA ARG A 286 -28.47 0.06 1.78
C ARG A 286 -28.59 0.33 3.26
N ASN A 287 -27.87 -0.39 4.11
CA ASN A 287 -27.84 -0.15 5.54
C ASN A 287 -27.30 1.26 5.86
N CYS A 288 -26.26 1.71 5.16
CA CYS A 288 -25.75 3.06 5.27
C CYS A 288 -26.79 4.11 4.86
N ARG A 289 -27.49 3.90 3.73
CA ARG A 289 -28.54 4.79 3.26
C ARG A 289 -29.70 4.90 4.27
N ASP A 290 -30.10 3.81 4.87
CA ASP A 290 -31.19 3.77 5.86
C ASP A 290 -30.80 4.44 7.19
N ALA A 291 -29.49 4.50 7.49
CA ALA A 291 -28.95 5.18 8.67
C ALA A 291 -28.80 6.70 8.50
N LEU A 292 -28.87 7.21 7.27
CA LEU A 292 -28.79 8.64 6.95
C LEU A 292 -30.15 9.34 7.16
N PRO A 293 -30.15 10.66 7.48
CA PRO A 293 -31.37 11.47 7.48
C PRO A 293 -31.99 11.51 6.08
N ASP A 294 -33.29 11.76 5.99
CA ASP A 294 -34.01 11.79 4.72
C ASP A 294 -33.58 12.95 3.83
N ASP A 295 -33.20 14.07 4.44
CA ASP A 295 -32.72 15.25 3.74
C ASP A 295 -31.22 15.47 4.04
N GLY A 296 -30.42 15.56 2.96
CA GLY A 296 -29.02 16.02 3.02
C GLY A 296 -28.00 15.01 3.53
N GLY A 297 -28.39 13.76 3.79
CA GLY A 297 -27.48 12.70 4.21
C GLY A 297 -26.60 12.17 3.08
N LYS A 298 -25.37 11.81 3.39
CA LYS A 298 -24.43 11.25 2.40
C LYS A 298 -23.53 10.14 2.98
N VAL A 299 -23.14 9.22 2.09
CA VAL A 299 -22.03 8.30 2.32
C VAL A 299 -20.78 8.88 1.64
N ILE A 300 -19.68 8.87 2.36
CA ILE A 300 -18.35 9.29 1.90
C ILE A 300 -17.49 8.04 1.82
N VAL A 301 -17.08 7.67 0.61
CA VAL A 301 -16.27 6.48 0.35
C VAL A 301 -14.88 6.91 -0.06
N ALA A 302 -13.86 6.38 0.61
CA ALA A 302 -12.46 6.58 0.29
C ALA A 302 -11.85 5.25 -0.20
N GLU A 303 -11.72 5.09 -1.51
CA GLU A 303 -11.31 3.85 -2.17
C GLU A 303 -10.37 4.10 -3.35
N TYR A 304 -9.69 3.07 -3.79
CA TYR A 304 -9.00 3.10 -5.08
C TYR A 304 -10.02 3.01 -6.22
N ASN A 305 -9.65 3.56 -7.40
CA ASN A 305 -10.44 3.36 -8.60
C ASN A 305 -9.59 2.76 -9.71
N LEU A 306 -10.04 1.63 -10.26
CA LEU A 306 -9.46 1.05 -11.46
C LEU A 306 -9.77 1.93 -12.68
N PRO A 307 -8.82 2.15 -13.58
CA PRO A 307 -9.13 2.70 -14.90
C PRO A 307 -9.86 1.66 -15.75
N GLU A 308 -10.71 2.10 -16.66
CA GLU A 308 -11.40 1.22 -17.64
C GLU A 308 -10.40 0.46 -18.53
N VAL A 309 -9.30 1.11 -18.87
CA VAL A 309 -8.21 0.51 -19.63
C VAL A 309 -6.91 0.68 -18.85
N PRO A 310 -6.22 -0.41 -18.48
CA PRO A 310 -4.97 -0.31 -17.76
C PRO A 310 -3.86 0.29 -18.63
N ASP A 311 -3.07 1.17 -18.04
CA ASP A 311 -1.85 1.73 -18.64
C ASP A 311 -0.60 1.39 -17.81
N GLY A 312 0.57 1.80 -18.27
CA GLY A 312 1.84 1.58 -17.59
C GLY A 312 2.18 2.59 -16.51
N SER A 313 1.28 3.51 -16.15
CA SER A 313 1.54 4.56 -15.16
C SER A 313 1.72 3.99 -13.74
N PRO A 314 2.49 4.68 -12.87
CA PRO A 314 2.61 4.28 -11.47
C PRO A 314 1.27 4.21 -10.74
N ALA A 315 0.33 5.09 -11.07
CA ALA A 315 -1.00 5.13 -10.46
C ALA A 315 -1.80 3.87 -10.81
N THR A 316 -1.85 3.50 -12.10
CA THR A 316 -2.52 2.28 -12.54
C THR A 316 -1.87 1.02 -11.98
N LYS A 317 -0.54 0.92 -12.04
CA LYS A 317 0.19 -0.21 -11.44
C LYS A 317 -0.15 -0.38 -9.95
N ASN A 318 -0.19 0.72 -9.21
CA ASN A 318 -0.54 0.67 -7.79
C ASN A 318 -1.94 0.07 -7.57
N VAL A 319 -2.96 0.58 -8.27
CA VAL A 319 -4.34 0.09 -8.08
C VAL A 319 -4.48 -1.37 -8.50
N VAL A 320 -3.87 -1.78 -9.62
CA VAL A 320 -3.91 -3.17 -10.07
C VAL A 320 -3.18 -4.11 -9.10
N HIS A 321 -2.09 -3.65 -8.44
CA HIS A 321 -1.46 -4.43 -7.39
C HIS A 321 -2.42 -4.64 -6.20
N ILE A 322 -3.12 -3.59 -5.76
CA ILE A 322 -4.09 -3.70 -4.67
C ILE A 322 -5.26 -4.60 -5.06
N ASP A 323 -5.75 -4.51 -6.30
CA ASP A 323 -6.81 -5.39 -6.81
C ASP A 323 -6.42 -6.87 -6.72
N LEU A 324 -5.18 -7.22 -7.12
CA LEU A 324 -4.70 -8.59 -6.98
C LEU A 324 -4.45 -9.00 -5.52
N ILE A 325 -4.11 -8.06 -4.65
CA ILE A 325 -4.04 -8.29 -3.21
C ILE A 325 -5.44 -8.66 -2.68
N MET A 326 -6.48 -7.93 -3.09
CA MET A 326 -7.87 -8.27 -2.72
C MET A 326 -8.28 -9.65 -3.23
N LEU A 327 -7.94 -9.98 -4.47
CA LEU A 327 -8.17 -11.32 -5.04
C LEU A 327 -7.46 -12.42 -4.23
N ALA A 328 -6.25 -12.14 -3.74
CA ALA A 328 -5.46 -13.14 -3.00
C ALA A 328 -5.95 -13.38 -1.58
N TYR A 329 -6.58 -12.37 -0.93
CA TYR A 329 -6.87 -12.43 0.50
C TYR A 329 -8.35 -12.34 0.85
N CYS A 330 -9.18 -11.70 0.02
CA CYS A 330 -10.57 -11.39 0.36
C CYS A 330 -11.57 -12.13 -0.53
N ALA A 331 -12.50 -12.87 0.05
CA ALA A 331 -13.53 -13.61 -0.67
C ALA A 331 -14.46 -12.65 -1.44
N GLY A 332 -14.31 -12.60 -2.77
CA GLY A 332 -15.08 -11.70 -3.64
C GLY A 332 -14.65 -10.24 -3.56
N GLY A 333 -13.55 -9.94 -2.85
CA GLY A 333 -12.94 -8.61 -2.81
C GLY A 333 -12.35 -8.22 -4.15
N LYS A 334 -12.47 -6.95 -4.51
CA LYS A 334 -11.91 -6.36 -5.74
C LYS A 334 -11.85 -4.83 -5.65
N GLU A 335 -10.93 -4.25 -6.37
CA GLU A 335 -11.02 -2.83 -6.69
C GLU A 335 -12.07 -2.60 -7.79
N ARG A 336 -12.61 -1.40 -7.84
CA ARG A 336 -13.71 -1.07 -8.77
C ARG A 336 -13.39 0.15 -9.60
N THR A 337 -13.96 0.19 -10.80
CA THR A 337 -14.01 1.40 -11.63
C THR A 337 -14.99 2.42 -11.05
N GLU A 338 -14.87 3.66 -11.49
CA GLU A 338 -15.83 4.73 -11.13
C GLU A 338 -17.27 4.34 -11.47
N LYS A 339 -17.49 3.75 -12.67
CA LYS A 339 -18.82 3.30 -13.11
C LYS A 339 -19.39 2.19 -12.25
N GLU A 340 -18.56 1.26 -11.77
CA GLU A 340 -19.01 0.22 -10.86
C GLU A 340 -19.44 0.79 -9.51
N PHE A 341 -18.70 1.79 -8.96
CA PHE A 341 -19.13 2.50 -7.74
C PHE A 341 -20.42 3.29 -7.95
N GLU A 342 -20.57 4.00 -9.07
CA GLU A 342 -21.82 4.68 -9.42
C GLU A 342 -22.98 3.69 -9.51
N ALA A 343 -22.80 2.57 -10.20
CA ALA A 343 -23.81 1.53 -10.33
C ALA A 343 -24.23 0.94 -8.96
N LEU A 344 -23.28 0.69 -8.07
CA LEU A 344 -23.55 0.24 -6.70
C LEU A 344 -24.33 1.29 -5.91
N ALA A 345 -23.96 2.58 -6.00
CA ALA A 345 -24.69 3.66 -5.35
C ALA A 345 -26.13 3.75 -5.82
N MET A 346 -26.35 3.75 -7.15
CA MET A 346 -27.70 3.78 -7.74
C MET A 346 -28.52 2.55 -7.33
N ALA A 347 -27.94 1.35 -7.39
CA ALA A 347 -28.61 0.10 -7.00
C ALA A 347 -28.95 0.03 -5.50
N ALA A 348 -28.18 0.75 -4.65
CA ALA A 348 -28.49 0.90 -3.24
C ALA A 348 -29.57 1.96 -2.97
N GLY A 349 -30.00 2.73 -3.98
CA GLY A 349 -31.07 3.71 -3.92
C GLY A 349 -30.62 5.13 -3.58
N PHE A 350 -29.31 5.44 -3.70
CA PHE A 350 -28.82 6.82 -3.65
C PHE A 350 -29.25 7.58 -4.92
N ARG A 351 -29.42 8.89 -4.82
CA ARG A 351 -29.90 9.74 -5.92
C ARG A 351 -28.77 10.47 -6.64
N GLY A 352 -27.59 10.54 -6.02
CA GLY A 352 -26.43 11.20 -6.59
C GLY A 352 -25.14 10.49 -6.27
N PHE A 353 -24.22 10.52 -7.23
CA PHE A 353 -22.85 10.06 -7.15
C PHE A 353 -21.90 11.18 -7.59
N ARG A 354 -20.86 11.43 -6.82
CA ARG A 354 -19.82 12.40 -7.20
C ARG A 354 -18.44 11.87 -6.81
N LYS A 355 -17.52 11.84 -7.75
CA LYS A 355 -16.10 11.66 -7.48
C LYS A 355 -15.45 13.04 -7.35
N LEU A 356 -14.81 13.33 -6.23
CA LEU A 356 -14.44 14.69 -5.82
C LEU A 356 -12.96 15.01 -5.90
N CYS A 357 -12.14 14.23 -5.21
CA CYS A 357 -10.70 14.46 -5.14
C CYS A 357 -9.94 13.14 -4.95
N CYS A 358 -8.63 13.20 -5.26
CA CYS A 358 -7.72 12.09 -5.09
C CYS A 358 -6.57 12.48 -4.18
N ALA A 359 -6.24 11.63 -3.24
CA ALA A 359 -5.09 11.78 -2.35
C ALA A 359 -4.33 10.46 -2.27
N LEU A 360 -3.08 10.46 -2.74
CA LEU A 360 -2.23 9.25 -2.78
C LEU A 360 -2.94 8.06 -3.45
N ASN A 361 -3.56 8.33 -4.61
CA ASN A 361 -4.33 7.37 -5.40
C ASN A 361 -5.65 6.88 -4.75
N THR A 362 -5.99 7.32 -3.55
CA THR A 362 -7.29 7.09 -2.91
C THR A 362 -8.26 8.18 -3.34
N TRP A 363 -9.36 7.80 -3.97
CA TRP A 363 -10.42 8.67 -4.42
C TRP A 363 -11.50 8.84 -3.36
N ILE A 364 -11.94 10.09 -3.18
CA ILE A 364 -13.10 10.39 -2.36
C ILE A 364 -14.32 10.51 -3.25
N MET A 365 -15.32 9.69 -2.94
CA MET A 365 -16.61 9.66 -3.62
C MET A 365 -17.72 9.93 -2.60
N GLU A 366 -18.74 10.67 -3.00
CA GLU A 366 -19.94 10.92 -2.21
C GLU A 366 -21.16 10.33 -2.88
N PHE A 367 -21.99 9.62 -2.12
CA PHE A 367 -23.29 9.11 -2.52
C PHE A 367 -24.35 9.84 -1.72
N SER A 368 -25.19 10.65 -2.37
CA SER A 368 -26.25 11.43 -1.71
C SER A 368 -27.60 10.72 -1.72
N LYS A 369 -28.28 10.79 -0.57
CA LYS A 369 -29.61 10.18 -0.38
C LYS A 369 -30.73 10.92 -1.12
#